data_76a786df7a838ed7bf0b6a742070b119
#
_entry.id   76a786df7a838ed7bf0b6a742070b119
#
_cell.length_a   1.000
_cell.length_b   1.000
_cell.length_c   1.000
_cell.angle_alpha   90.00
_cell.angle_beta   90.00
_cell.angle_gamma   90.00
#
_symmetry.space_group_name_H-M   'P 1'
#
loop_
_entity.id
_entity.type
_entity.pdbx_description
1 polymer ?
#
loop_
_entity_poly.entity_id
_entity_poly.type
_entity_poly.pdbx_seq_one_letter_code
_entity_poly.pdbx_strand_id
1 'polypeptide(L)'
;MAQKIALFGGTFDPIHNGHIRLAAEFARRLKLDRVILMPTYVPPHKVKPEMAPASDRLEMCRLAVRGNPLFIVSDLEISRGGASFTADTLEALCGQYPDARWYLITGADMFLTMGTWWRFDDIAATAVLCAAPRDGVSMEELENYAARLEAEGAVCALENIPLTPLSSTDVRGKLRRHESVEGLIPPAVAAYIARRGLYTTAEAAPLDRDEQFIEIIRGRLTPARFRHSLAVAEEAERLARKYGADPAKARTAGILHDILKDAGEDAQLQIFQDFAILLDNVERQAPKLWHAHAGAVFIEKVLGVEDGDIVTAVRYHTTGRAGMSLLEKVLFIADFTSADRDYKDVDVMRRLADEDLSAAMRYALSYTIRDLVKKQAAIHPDTLAAYNERTMTAP
;
A
#
# COMPACT_ATOMS: atom_id res chain seq x y z
N MET A 1 3.65 -15.69 35.80
CA MET A 1 2.54 -15.86 34.84
C MET A 1 2.93 -15.12 33.56
N ALA A 2 2.59 -15.64 32.40
CA ALA A 2 2.83 -14.98 31.14
C ALA A 2 2.13 -13.62 31.09
N GLN A 3 2.83 -12.59 30.63
CA GLN A 3 2.26 -11.25 30.48
C GLN A 3 1.20 -11.26 29.38
N LYS A 4 0.01 -10.69 29.64
CA LYS A 4 -1.05 -10.56 28.64
C LYS A 4 -0.91 -9.22 27.94
N ILE A 5 -0.56 -9.23 26.66
CA ILE A 5 -0.32 -8.01 25.88
C ILE A 5 -1.29 -8.00 24.70
N ALA A 6 -1.95 -6.87 24.48
CA ALA A 6 -2.73 -6.67 23.27
C ALA A 6 -1.98 -5.81 22.24
N LEU A 7 -2.05 -6.23 20.99
CA LEU A 7 -1.75 -5.40 19.82
C LEU A 7 -3.05 -4.74 19.36
N PHE A 8 -3.05 -3.42 19.24
CA PHE A 8 -4.12 -2.65 18.62
C PHE A 8 -3.54 -1.84 17.47
N GLY A 9 -3.58 -2.44 16.28
CA GLY A 9 -3.16 -1.82 15.03
C GLY A 9 -4.26 -0.91 14.48
N GLY A 10 -3.86 0.16 13.83
CA GLY A 10 -4.82 1.04 13.17
C GLY A 10 -4.17 2.23 12.47
N THR A 11 -4.91 2.83 11.55
CA THR A 11 -4.43 4.04 10.87
C THR A 11 -4.29 5.21 11.83
N PHE A 12 -5.20 5.34 12.80
CA PHE A 12 -5.25 6.41 13.82
C PHE A 12 -5.12 7.81 13.20
N ASP A 13 -6.01 8.13 12.30
CA ASP A 13 -5.96 9.34 11.46
C ASP A 13 -7.18 10.28 11.66
N PRO A 14 -7.28 10.97 12.81
CA PRO A 14 -6.49 10.85 14.02
C PRO A 14 -6.99 9.73 14.95
N ILE A 15 -6.18 9.40 15.96
CA ILE A 15 -6.64 8.64 17.13
C ILE A 15 -7.71 9.45 17.87
N HIS A 16 -8.75 8.78 18.36
CA HIS A 16 -9.88 9.40 19.04
C HIS A 16 -10.30 8.63 20.30
N ASN A 17 -11.15 9.22 21.11
CA ASN A 17 -11.57 8.67 22.40
C ASN A 17 -12.26 7.29 22.27
N GLY A 18 -12.90 7.01 21.15
CA GLY A 18 -13.45 5.68 20.82
C GLY A 18 -12.40 4.59 20.77
N HIS A 19 -11.24 4.85 20.14
CA HIS A 19 -10.12 3.89 20.11
C HIS A 19 -9.57 3.61 21.51
N ILE A 20 -9.33 4.67 22.28
CA ILE A 20 -8.75 4.57 23.64
C ILE A 20 -9.71 3.81 24.56
N ARG A 21 -11.00 4.13 24.49
CA ARG A 21 -12.04 3.47 25.30
C ARG A 21 -12.18 1.98 24.94
N LEU A 22 -12.20 1.65 23.66
CA LEU A 22 -12.27 0.26 23.19
C LEU A 22 -11.10 -0.56 23.77
N ALA A 23 -9.88 -0.06 23.59
CA ALA A 23 -8.68 -0.73 24.09
C ALA A 23 -8.65 -0.85 25.61
N ALA A 24 -9.04 0.20 26.34
CA ALA A 24 -9.11 0.18 27.80
C ALA A 24 -10.17 -0.80 28.33
N GLU A 25 -11.34 -0.90 27.67
CA GLU A 25 -12.39 -1.84 28.05
C GLU A 25 -11.98 -3.29 27.81
N PHE A 26 -11.31 -3.60 26.70
CA PHE A 26 -10.73 -4.93 26.48
C PHE A 26 -9.67 -5.24 27.53
N ALA A 27 -8.79 -4.28 27.84
CA ALA A 27 -7.78 -4.49 28.86
C ALA A 27 -8.37 -4.81 30.24
N ARG A 28 -9.42 -4.09 30.62
CA ARG A 28 -10.13 -4.32 31.89
C ARG A 28 -10.81 -5.68 31.95
N ARG A 29 -11.54 -6.07 30.89
CA ARG A 29 -12.35 -7.30 30.84
C ARG A 29 -11.49 -8.56 30.73
N LEU A 30 -10.44 -8.53 29.88
CA LEU A 30 -9.55 -9.66 29.65
C LEU A 30 -8.35 -9.67 30.62
N LYS A 31 -8.27 -8.65 31.50
CA LYS A 31 -7.17 -8.45 32.46
C LYS A 31 -5.82 -8.41 31.74
N LEU A 32 -5.71 -7.53 30.73
CA LEU A 32 -4.48 -7.32 29.99
C LEU A 32 -3.52 -6.45 30.82
N ASP A 33 -2.24 -6.78 30.75
CA ASP A 33 -1.18 -6.02 31.44
C ASP A 33 -0.77 -4.77 30.64
N ARG A 34 -0.81 -4.87 29.30
CA ARG A 34 -0.42 -3.81 28.36
C ARG A 34 -1.27 -3.84 27.09
N VAL A 35 -1.40 -2.66 26.47
CA VAL A 35 -1.91 -2.51 25.11
C VAL A 35 -0.89 -1.74 24.28
N ILE A 36 -0.41 -2.35 23.21
CA ILE A 36 0.48 -1.72 22.23
C ILE A 36 -0.39 -1.07 21.15
N LEU A 37 -0.40 0.25 21.09
CA LEU A 37 -0.95 1.00 19.97
C LEU A 37 0.08 1.02 18.85
N MET A 38 -0.29 0.52 17.68
CA MET A 38 0.57 0.38 16.50
C MET A 38 -0.01 1.19 15.34
N PRO A 39 0.42 2.45 15.17
CA PRO A 39 0.05 3.23 13.99
C PRO A 39 0.64 2.59 12.73
N THR A 40 -0.24 2.23 11.79
CA THR A 40 0.19 1.65 10.51
C THR A 40 1.03 2.64 9.71
N TYR A 41 2.10 2.18 9.05
CA TYR A 41 2.84 3.03 8.12
C TYR A 41 1.99 3.25 6.86
N VAL A 42 1.75 2.20 6.08
CA VAL A 42 0.81 2.21 4.96
C VAL A 42 -0.22 1.10 5.22
N PRO A 43 -1.49 1.45 5.49
CA PRO A 43 -2.53 0.44 5.68
C PRO A 43 -2.77 -0.30 4.36
N PRO A 44 -2.70 -1.65 4.32
CA PRO A 44 -2.86 -2.41 3.09
C PRO A 44 -4.25 -2.25 2.44
N HIS A 45 -5.27 -1.90 3.25
CA HIS A 45 -6.67 -1.83 2.81
C HIS A 45 -7.23 -0.39 2.71
N LYS A 46 -6.48 0.66 3.07
CA LYS A 46 -7.01 2.04 3.15
C LYS A 46 -5.92 3.07 2.85
N VAL A 47 -5.57 3.27 1.60
CA VAL A 47 -4.80 4.46 1.22
C VAL A 47 -5.79 5.58 0.91
N LYS A 48 -5.85 6.60 1.77
CA LYS A 48 -6.64 7.81 1.51
C LYS A 48 -5.69 8.95 1.17
N PRO A 49 -5.95 9.70 0.10
CA PRO A 49 -5.13 10.84 -0.31
C PRO A 49 -4.95 11.91 0.78
N GLU A 50 -5.83 11.95 1.76
CA GLU A 50 -5.91 12.98 2.81
C GLU A 50 -5.41 12.48 4.19
N MET A 51 -4.64 11.40 4.23
CA MET A 51 -4.14 10.83 5.49
C MET A 51 -2.96 11.65 6.02
N ALA A 52 -2.99 11.97 7.32
CA ALA A 52 -1.86 12.65 7.96
C ALA A 52 -0.59 11.79 7.89
N PRO A 53 0.60 12.42 7.77
CA PRO A 53 1.88 11.72 7.77
C PRO A 53 1.99 10.71 8.92
N ALA A 54 2.67 9.59 8.68
CA ALA A 54 2.82 8.53 9.68
C ALA A 54 3.48 9.05 10.98
N SER A 55 4.42 9.98 10.88
CA SER A 55 5.06 10.64 12.01
C SER A 55 4.08 11.45 12.86
N ASP A 56 3.14 12.17 12.21
CA ASP A 56 2.11 12.93 12.92
C ASP A 56 1.10 12.00 13.59
N ARG A 57 0.71 10.90 12.93
CA ARG A 57 -0.20 9.90 13.50
C ARG A 57 0.41 9.17 14.70
N LEU A 58 1.71 8.87 14.64
CA LEU A 58 2.48 8.32 15.75
C LEU A 58 2.50 9.29 16.95
N GLU A 59 2.81 10.57 16.69
CA GLU A 59 2.85 11.55 17.75
C GLU A 59 1.46 11.79 18.37
N MET A 60 0.41 11.83 17.57
CA MET A 60 -0.97 11.88 18.08
C MET A 60 -1.30 10.71 18.99
N CYS A 61 -0.86 9.49 18.66
CA CYS A 61 -1.02 8.31 19.53
C CYS A 61 -0.24 8.47 20.84
N ARG A 62 1.01 8.97 20.80
CA ARG A 62 1.82 9.24 22.01
C ARG A 62 1.15 10.28 22.92
N LEU A 63 0.64 11.34 22.33
CA LEU A 63 -0.08 12.39 23.06
C LEU A 63 -1.40 11.88 23.67
N ALA A 64 -2.11 11.03 22.96
CA ALA A 64 -3.41 10.51 23.37
C ALA A 64 -3.36 9.66 24.63
N VAL A 65 -2.26 8.96 24.87
CA VAL A 65 -2.11 8.03 26.00
C VAL A 65 -1.02 8.43 26.97
N ARG A 66 -0.51 9.66 26.85
CA ARG A 66 0.56 10.17 27.72
C ARG A 66 0.22 10.02 29.21
N GLY A 67 1.11 9.40 29.96
CA GLY A 67 0.95 9.19 31.40
C GLY A 67 0.05 8.01 31.80
N ASN A 68 -0.52 7.28 30.83
CA ASN A 68 -1.28 6.07 31.11
C ASN A 68 -0.40 4.82 30.98
N PRO A 69 -0.03 4.14 32.09
CA PRO A 69 0.90 3.01 32.07
C PRO A 69 0.35 1.76 31.38
N LEU A 70 -0.95 1.69 31.09
CA LEU A 70 -1.55 0.59 30.33
C LEU A 70 -1.06 0.57 28.88
N PHE A 71 -0.79 1.74 28.29
CA PHE A 71 -0.51 1.87 26.88
C PHE A 71 0.98 2.02 26.57
N ILE A 72 1.42 1.34 25.53
CA ILE A 72 2.70 1.54 24.86
C ILE A 72 2.38 1.98 23.43
N VAL A 73 3.07 2.98 22.90
CA VAL A 73 2.97 3.36 21.49
C VAL A 73 4.25 2.90 20.81
N SER A 74 4.09 2.02 19.82
CA SER A 74 5.20 1.48 19.05
C SER A 74 5.26 2.10 17.66
N ASP A 75 6.46 2.38 17.20
CA ASP A 75 6.74 2.84 15.83
C ASP A 75 7.28 1.71 14.93
N LEU A 76 7.14 0.47 15.36
CA LEU A 76 7.72 -0.71 14.68
C LEU A 76 7.34 -0.77 13.19
N GLU A 77 6.06 -0.58 12.86
CA GLU A 77 5.60 -0.60 11.47
C GLU A 77 6.10 0.60 10.67
N ILE A 78 6.16 1.78 11.31
CA ILE A 78 6.68 3.00 10.68
C ILE A 78 8.18 2.87 10.43
N SER A 79 8.93 2.36 11.40
CA SER A 79 10.39 2.14 11.28
C SER A 79 10.74 1.04 10.29
N ARG A 80 9.90 -0.02 10.19
CA ARG A 80 10.06 -1.09 9.20
C ARG A 80 9.81 -0.58 7.79
N GLY A 81 8.88 0.37 7.62
CA GLY A 81 8.42 0.83 6.32
C GLY A 81 7.60 -0.23 5.55
N GLY A 82 7.12 0.13 4.36
CA GLY A 82 6.33 -0.78 3.53
C GLY A 82 4.90 -1.03 4.03
N ALA A 83 4.27 -2.10 3.53
CA ALA A 83 2.92 -2.49 3.95
C ALA A 83 2.93 -3.02 5.39
N SER A 84 1.93 -2.60 6.17
CA SER A 84 1.77 -3.00 7.57
C SER A 84 0.95 -4.28 7.68
N PHE A 85 1.58 -5.44 7.52
CA PHE A 85 0.92 -6.72 7.74
C PHE A 85 0.96 -7.12 9.21
N THR A 86 -0.21 -7.51 9.73
CA THR A 86 -0.37 -7.89 11.15
C THR A 86 0.46 -9.12 11.54
N ALA A 87 0.58 -10.11 10.64
CA ALA A 87 1.40 -11.30 10.89
C ALA A 87 2.87 -10.94 11.15
N ASP A 88 3.48 -10.11 10.28
CA ASP A 88 4.88 -9.69 10.41
C ASP A 88 5.08 -8.84 11.68
N THR A 89 4.06 -8.07 12.05
CA THR A 89 4.10 -7.24 13.26
C THR A 89 4.03 -8.10 14.52
N LEU A 90 3.16 -9.11 14.56
CA LEU A 90 3.09 -10.07 15.66
C LEU A 90 4.38 -10.89 15.76
N GLU A 91 4.93 -11.38 14.66
CA GLU A 91 6.19 -12.11 14.64
C GLU A 91 7.34 -11.29 15.26
N ALA A 92 7.48 -10.04 14.86
CA ALA A 92 8.48 -9.14 15.42
C ALA A 92 8.26 -8.84 16.91
N LEU A 93 7.00 -8.70 17.34
CA LEU A 93 6.64 -8.48 18.74
C LEU A 93 6.84 -9.74 19.59
N CYS A 94 6.59 -10.93 19.06
CA CYS A 94 6.91 -12.20 19.74
C CYS A 94 8.41 -12.32 20.01
N GLY A 95 9.26 -11.85 19.11
CA GLY A 95 10.70 -11.78 19.34
C GLY A 95 11.09 -10.82 20.48
N GLN A 96 10.35 -9.72 20.68
CA GLN A 96 10.59 -8.74 21.75
C GLN A 96 9.99 -9.19 23.10
N TYR A 97 8.89 -9.94 23.07
CA TYR A 97 8.14 -10.39 24.26
C TYR A 97 7.87 -11.90 24.17
N PRO A 98 8.90 -12.76 24.28
CA PRO A 98 8.79 -14.20 23.99
C PRO A 98 7.82 -14.96 24.91
N ASP A 99 7.61 -14.48 26.14
CA ASP A 99 6.73 -15.13 27.13
C ASP A 99 5.32 -14.51 27.16
N ALA A 100 5.00 -13.57 26.24
CA ALA A 100 3.71 -12.90 26.23
C ALA A 100 2.60 -13.77 25.65
N ARG A 101 1.41 -13.67 26.24
CA ARG A 101 0.18 -14.13 25.63
C ARG A 101 -0.44 -12.97 24.85
N TRP A 102 -0.56 -13.15 23.54
CA TRP A 102 -1.01 -12.09 22.65
C TRP A 102 -2.52 -12.03 22.50
N TYR A 103 -3.02 -10.82 22.36
CA TYR A 103 -4.39 -10.47 22.01
C TYR A 103 -4.36 -9.47 20.86
N LEU A 104 -5.19 -9.64 19.84
CA LEU A 104 -5.29 -8.74 18.70
C LEU A 104 -6.63 -8.01 18.75
N ILE A 105 -6.63 -6.72 19.06
CA ILE A 105 -7.82 -5.88 19.09
C ILE A 105 -8.03 -5.27 17.71
N THR A 106 -9.23 -5.46 17.15
CA THR A 106 -9.62 -4.89 15.85
C THR A 106 -10.99 -4.24 15.90
N GLY A 107 -11.28 -3.37 14.94
CA GLY A 107 -12.63 -2.90 14.68
C GLY A 107 -13.51 -4.03 14.14
N ALA A 108 -14.83 -3.93 14.33
CA ALA A 108 -15.79 -4.92 13.87
C ALA A 108 -15.70 -5.18 12.35
N ASP A 109 -15.56 -4.12 11.56
CA ASP A 109 -15.41 -4.17 10.11
C ASP A 109 -14.17 -4.98 9.69
N MET A 110 -13.06 -4.77 10.39
CA MET A 110 -11.80 -5.47 10.12
C MET A 110 -11.85 -6.93 10.62
N PHE A 111 -12.54 -7.19 11.74
CA PHE A 111 -12.71 -8.55 12.24
C PHE A 111 -13.45 -9.43 11.22
N LEU A 112 -14.52 -8.93 10.61
CA LEU A 112 -15.33 -9.67 9.63
C LEU A 112 -14.58 -10.00 8.31
N THR A 113 -13.39 -9.45 8.11
CA THR A 113 -12.52 -9.75 6.94
C THR A 113 -11.24 -10.49 7.32
N MET A 114 -11.04 -10.77 8.60
CA MET A 114 -9.74 -11.20 9.14
C MET A 114 -9.25 -12.54 8.55
N GLY A 115 -10.15 -13.47 8.25
CA GLY A 115 -9.80 -14.74 7.59
C GLY A 115 -9.18 -14.60 6.21
N THR A 116 -9.26 -13.40 5.60
CA THR A 116 -8.61 -13.09 4.32
C THR A 116 -7.26 -12.36 4.49
N TRP A 117 -6.81 -12.17 5.72
CA TRP A 117 -5.57 -11.44 5.96
C TRP A 117 -4.34 -12.28 5.65
N TRP A 118 -3.28 -11.59 5.25
CA TRP A 118 -1.98 -12.21 5.00
C TRP A 118 -1.52 -13.05 6.20
N ARG A 119 -1.20 -14.33 5.95
CA ARG A 119 -0.76 -15.29 6.95
C ARG A 119 -1.75 -15.38 8.14
N PHE A 120 -3.05 -15.46 7.83
CA PHE A 120 -4.08 -15.53 8.88
C PHE A 120 -3.84 -16.69 9.85
N ASP A 121 -3.39 -17.83 9.36
CA ASP A 121 -3.10 -19.00 10.20
C ASP A 121 -2.05 -18.68 11.28
N ASP A 122 -1.02 -17.91 10.94
CA ASP A 122 0.00 -17.47 11.89
C ASP A 122 -0.57 -16.48 12.91
N ILE A 123 -1.44 -15.59 12.48
CA ILE A 123 -2.15 -14.65 13.37
C ILE A 123 -3.03 -15.43 14.35
N ALA A 124 -3.81 -16.37 13.86
CA ALA A 124 -4.74 -17.19 14.64
C ALA A 124 -4.00 -18.10 15.64
N ALA A 125 -2.86 -18.65 15.24
CA ALA A 125 -1.99 -19.45 16.13
C ALA A 125 -1.30 -18.62 17.22
N THR A 126 -1.08 -17.32 16.96
CA THR A 126 -0.29 -16.44 17.83
C THR A 126 -1.14 -15.67 18.83
N ALA A 127 -2.33 -15.17 18.43
CA ALA A 127 -3.10 -14.22 19.22
C ALA A 127 -4.57 -14.61 19.38
N VAL A 128 -5.14 -14.24 20.53
CA VAL A 128 -6.58 -14.24 20.76
C VAL A 128 -7.20 -13.06 19.98
N LEU A 129 -8.14 -13.32 19.09
CA LEU A 129 -8.75 -12.33 18.21
C LEU A 129 -9.89 -11.61 18.95
N CYS A 130 -9.79 -10.29 19.12
CA CYS A 130 -10.70 -9.49 19.92
C CYS A 130 -11.51 -8.52 19.08
N ALA A 131 -12.83 -8.57 19.18
CA ALA A 131 -13.74 -7.62 18.53
C ALA A 131 -14.93 -7.24 19.41
N ALA A 132 -15.50 -6.07 19.14
CA ALA A 132 -16.72 -5.58 19.79
C ALA A 132 -17.66 -5.00 18.72
N PRO A 133 -19.00 -5.11 18.91
CA PRO A 133 -19.97 -4.54 17.98
C PRO A 133 -19.77 -3.03 17.79
N ARG A 134 -19.91 -2.56 16.54
CA ARG A 134 -19.78 -1.13 16.20
C ARG A 134 -20.49 -0.84 14.87
N ASP A 135 -21.10 0.34 14.77
CA ASP A 135 -21.51 1.00 13.51
C ASP A 135 -22.18 0.07 12.47
N GLY A 136 -23.30 -0.57 12.83
CA GLY A 136 -24.06 -1.43 11.93
C GLY A 136 -23.65 -2.90 11.93
N VAL A 137 -22.59 -3.27 12.66
CA VAL A 137 -22.22 -4.69 12.88
C VAL A 137 -22.77 -5.15 14.22
N SER A 138 -23.64 -6.15 14.20
CA SER A 138 -24.26 -6.72 15.38
C SER A 138 -23.35 -7.73 16.11
N MET A 139 -23.66 -8.04 17.36
CA MET A 139 -22.95 -9.11 18.08
C MET A 139 -23.18 -10.46 17.40
N GLU A 140 -24.37 -10.72 16.89
CA GLU A 140 -24.70 -11.96 16.20
C GLU A 140 -23.86 -12.17 14.94
N GLU A 141 -23.62 -11.11 14.16
CA GLU A 141 -22.73 -11.19 12.99
C GLU A 141 -21.29 -11.51 13.39
N LEU A 142 -20.79 -10.90 14.48
CA LEU A 142 -19.46 -11.21 15.01
C LEU A 142 -19.38 -12.64 15.53
N GLU A 143 -20.38 -13.12 16.26
CA GLU A 143 -20.45 -14.49 16.78
C GLU A 143 -20.47 -15.52 15.65
N ASN A 144 -21.28 -15.29 14.62
CA ASN A 144 -21.36 -16.16 13.45
C ASN A 144 -20.01 -16.22 12.69
N TYR A 145 -19.32 -15.09 12.57
CA TYR A 145 -18.02 -15.06 11.92
C TYR A 145 -16.92 -15.67 12.79
N ALA A 146 -16.93 -15.40 14.10
CA ALA A 146 -16.01 -16.01 15.07
C ALA A 146 -16.10 -17.54 15.05
N ALA A 147 -17.31 -18.10 15.03
CA ALA A 147 -17.51 -19.56 14.97
C ALA A 147 -16.86 -20.19 13.72
N ARG A 148 -16.81 -19.47 12.59
CA ARG A 148 -16.09 -19.91 11.38
C ARG A 148 -14.58 -19.91 11.59
N LEU A 149 -14.03 -18.82 12.15
CA LEU A 149 -12.59 -18.73 12.43
C LEU A 149 -12.16 -19.75 13.50
N GLU A 150 -13.01 -20.03 14.49
CA GLU A 150 -12.74 -21.03 15.54
C GLU A 150 -12.76 -22.46 14.97
N ALA A 151 -13.58 -22.74 13.96
CA ALA A 151 -13.55 -24.00 13.25
C ALA A 151 -12.23 -24.21 12.47
N GLU A 152 -11.54 -23.13 12.14
CA GLU A 152 -10.20 -23.09 11.52
C GLU A 152 -9.07 -23.03 12.56
N GLY A 153 -9.40 -23.10 13.87
CA GLY A 153 -8.41 -23.17 14.95
C GLY A 153 -8.09 -21.85 15.64
N ALA A 154 -8.74 -20.76 15.29
CA ALA A 154 -8.56 -19.48 15.98
C ALA A 154 -9.17 -19.50 17.39
N VAL A 155 -8.78 -18.56 18.24
CA VAL A 155 -9.42 -18.28 19.53
C VAL A 155 -9.96 -16.87 19.51
N CYS A 156 -11.28 -16.70 19.67
CA CYS A 156 -11.94 -15.41 19.64
C CYS A 156 -12.38 -14.94 21.05
N ALA A 157 -12.34 -13.63 21.28
CA ALA A 157 -12.85 -12.98 22.48
C ALA A 157 -13.72 -11.79 22.06
N LEU A 158 -15.04 -12.03 21.99
CA LEU A 158 -16.03 -11.02 21.64
C LEU A 158 -16.59 -10.37 22.90
N GLU A 159 -16.63 -9.05 22.93
CA GLU A 159 -17.09 -8.30 24.09
C GLU A 159 -18.15 -7.26 23.70
N ASN A 160 -19.27 -7.28 24.38
CA ASN A 160 -20.28 -6.23 24.20
C ASN A 160 -19.87 -4.97 24.95
N ILE A 161 -19.09 -4.11 24.26
CA ILE A 161 -18.59 -2.85 24.79
C ILE A 161 -19.49 -1.71 24.28
N PRO A 162 -20.20 -1.00 25.17
CA PRO A 162 -21.01 0.14 24.75
C PRO A 162 -20.11 1.30 24.32
N LEU A 163 -19.92 1.45 23.04
CA LEU A 163 -19.17 2.54 22.42
C LEU A 163 -20.15 3.57 21.85
N THR A 164 -19.86 4.85 22.04
CA THR A 164 -20.52 5.91 21.29
C THR A 164 -20.00 5.87 19.86
N PRO A 165 -20.87 5.86 18.83
CA PRO A 165 -20.44 5.93 17.45
C PRO A 165 -19.49 7.13 17.23
N LEU A 166 -18.27 6.85 16.80
CA LEU A 166 -17.25 7.85 16.54
C LEU A 166 -16.23 7.28 15.59
N SER A 167 -16.02 7.94 14.46
CA SER A 167 -15.01 7.57 13.48
C SER A 167 -13.97 8.67 13.29
N SER A 168 -12.75 8.30 12.86
CA SER A 168 -11.75 9.29 12.44
C SER A 168 -12.25 10.15 11.28
N THR A 169 -13.12 9.62 10.43
CA THR A 169 -13.76 10.38 9.34
C THR A 169 -14.65 11.50 9.87
N ASP A 170 -15.45 11.22 10.91
CA ASP A 170 -16.30 12.23 11.54
C ASP A 170 -15.44 13.35 12.18
N VAL A 171 -14.36 12.95 12.86
CA VAL A 171 -13.43 13.91 13.47
C VAL A 171 -12.80 14.80 12.40
N ARG A 172 -12.28 14.23 11.31
CA ARG A 172 -11.72 15.03 10.20
C ARG A 172 -12.76 15.93 9.56
N GLY A 173 -14.00 15.43 9.37
CA GLY A 173 -15.11 16.24 8.85
C GLY A 173 -15.41 17.47 9.71
N LYS A 174 -15.43 17.30 11.04
CA LYS A 174 -15.61 18.41 11.97
C LYS A 174 -14.44 19.41 11.94
N LEU A 175 -13.21 18.89 11.95
CA LEU A 175 -12.01 19.75 11.87
C LEU A 175 -12.02 20.61 10.59
N ARG A 176 -12.38 20.04 9.45
CA ARG A 176 -12.51 20.76 8.16
C ARG A 176 -13.57 21.87 8.21
N ARG A 177 -14.66 21.65 8.93
CA ARG A 177 -15.73 22.65 9.10
C ARG A 177 -15.50 23.58 10.26
N HIS A 178 -14.30 23.54 10.89
CA HIS A 178 -13.96 24.31 12.10
C HIS A 178 -14.96 24.10 13.25
N GLU A 179 -15.58 22.91 13.31
CA GLU A 179 -16.47 22.52 14.40
C GLU A 179 -15.67 21.98 15.59
N SER A 180 -16.30 22.08 16.79
CA SER A 180 -15.68 21.54 18.01
C SER A 180 -15.48 20.03 17.93
N VAL A 181 -14.30 19.57 18.31
CA VAL A 181 -13.93 18.17 18.52
C VAL A 181 -13.73 17.82 19.99
N GLU A 182 -14.20 18.71 20.88
CA GLU A 182 -14.18 18.50 22.33
C GLU A 182 -14.94 17.22 22.71
N GLY A 183 -14.35 16.41 23.57
CA GLY A 183 -14.91 15.11 23.96
C GLY A 183 -14.75 14.01 22.92
N LEU A 184 -14.38 14.31 21.67
CA LEU A 184 -14.15 13.32 20.60
C LEU A 184 -12.70 12.83 20.56
N ILE A 185 -11.76 13.75 20.74
CA ILE A 185 -10.33 13.44 20.79
C ILE A 185 -9.71 14.02 22.09
N PRO A 186 -8.58 13.45 22.54
CA PRO A 186 -7.88 14.03 23.71
C PRO A 186 -7.45 15.48 23.45
N PRO A 187 -7.52 16.37 24.45
CA PRO A 187 -7.15 17.79 24.28
C PRO A 187 -5.73 18.01 23.75
N ALA A 188 -4.78 17.16 24.16
CA ALA A 188 -3.39 17.24 23.68
C ALA A 188 -3.29 16.90 22.19
N VAL A 189 -4.12 15.99 21.67
CA VAL A 189 -4.22 15.66 20.25
C VAL A 189 -4.85 16.82 19.47
N ALA A 190 -5.93 17.41 20.00
CA ALA A 190 -6.57 18.58 19.38
C ALA A 190 -5.58 19.77 19.26
N ALA A 191 -4.84 20.05 20.32
CA ALA A 191 -3.81 21.11 20.31
C ALA A 191 -2.67 20.80 19.31
N TYR A 192 -2.28 19.54 19.16
CA TYR A 192 -1.28 19.11 18.18
C TYR A 192 -1.79 19.32 16.76
N ILE A 193 -3.00 18.86 16.45
CA ILE A 193 -3.65 19.02 15.14
C ILE A 193 -3.70 20.50 14.76
N ALA A 194 -4.16 21.37 15.67
CA ALA A 194 -4.24 22.81 15.43
C ALA A 194 -2.86 23.43 15.15
N ARG A 195 -1.85 23.08 15.95
CA ARG A 195 -0.47 23.57 15.79
C ARG A 195 0.17 23.13 14.47
N ARG A 196 -0.14 21.90 14.01
CA ARG A 196 0.41 21.31 12.78
C ARG A 196 -0.42 21.65 11.55
N GLY A 197 -1.58 22.29 11.71
CA GLY A 197 -2.49 22.58 10.61
C GLY A 197 -3.08 21.32 9.93
N LEU A 198 -3.19 20.21 10.68
CA LEU A 198 -3.70 18.96 10.11
C LEU A 198 -5.22 19.03 9.92
N TYR A 199 -5.72 18.43 8.85
CA TYR A 199 -7.16 18.29 8.56
C TYR A 199 -7.91 19.61 8.33
N THR A 200 -7.22 20.71 8.09
CA THR A 200 -7.85 22.01 7.79
C THR A 200 -8.17 22.12 6.29
N THR A 201 -9.27 22.83 5.94
CA THR A 201 -9.74 22.96 4.55
C THR A 201 -9.02 24.05 3.75
N ALA A 202 -8.07 24.79 4.32
CA ALA A 202 -7.46 25.91 3.63
C ALA A 202 -5.93 25.86 3.72
N GLU A 203 -5.28 25.89 2.57
CA GLU A 203 -3.93 26.36 2.29
C GLU A 203 -2.70 25.49 2.61
N ALA A 204 -2.84 24.21 3.04
CA ALA A 204 -1.94 23.25 2.42
C ALA A 204 -2.69 22.76 1.18
N ALA A 205 -2.30 23.21 0.00
CA ALA A 205 -2.71 22.53 -1.23
C ALA A 205 -2.55 21.04 -0.96
N PRO A 206 -3.57 20.18 -1.26
CA PRO A 206 -3.37 18.75 -1.13
C PRO A 206 -2.06 18.47 -1.84
N LEU A 207 -1.15 17.71 -1.19
CA LEU A 207 0.02 17.21 -1.91
C LEU A 207 -0.53 16.75 -3.25
N ASP A 208 0.01 17.29 -4.34
CA ASP A 208 -0.36 16.85 -5.68
C ASP A 208 -0.42 15.32 -5.63
N ARG A 209 -1.37 14.71 -6.29
CA ARG A 209 -1.55 13.25 -6.26
C ARG A 209 -0.23 12.53 -6.52
N ASP A 210 0.62 13.12 -7.34
CA ASP A 210 1.97 12.65 -7.62
C ASP A 210 2.89 12.76 -6.40
N GLU A 211 2.82 13.82 -5.60
CA GLU A 211 3.60 13.94 -4.37
C GLU A 211 3.23 12.88 -3.34
N GLN A 212 1.94 12.52 -3.27
CA GLN A 212 1.49 11.42 -2.43
C GLN A 212 2.04 10.09 -2.91
N PHE A 213 2.01 9.83 -4.21
CA PHE A 213 2.59 8.62 -4.80
C PHE A 213 4.11 8.57 -4.61
N ILE A 214 4.81 9.71 -4.70
CA ILE A 214 6.25 9.82 -4.41
C ILE A 214 6.55 9.40 -2.97
N GLU A 215 5.76 9.85 -1.98
CA GLU A 215 5.94 9.40 -0.60
C GLU A 215 5.65 7.90 -0.41
N ILE A 216 4.65 7.37 -1.10
CA ILE A 216 4.34 5.93 -1.07
C ILE A 216 5.50 5.11 -1.64
N ILE A 217 6.04 5.46 -2.80
CA ILE A 217 7.16 4.72 -3.41
C ILE A 217 8.46 4.92 -2.62
N ARG A 218 8.67 6.06 -1.95
CA ARG A 218 9.82 6.29 -1.07
C ARG A 218 9.89 5.27 0.07
N GLY A 219 8.73 4.91 0.61
CA GLY A 219 8.63 3.92 1.68
C GLY A 219 8.67 2.46 1.21
N ARG A 220 8.60 2.19 -0.10
CA ARG A 220 8.54 0.83 -0.66
C ARG A 220 9.78 0.41 -1.43
N LEU A 221 10.49 1.36 -2.00
CA LEU A 221 11.59 1.11 -2.91
C LEU A 221 12.94 1.38 -2.25
N THR A 222 13.94 0.63 -2.66
CA THR A 222 15.32 0.97 -2.34
C THR A 222 15.68 2.37 -2.84
N PRO A 223 16.65 3.08 -2.22
CA PRO A 223 17.03 4.42 -2.66
C PRO A 223 17.42 4.53 -4.13
N ALA A 224 18.01 3.47 -4.69
CA ALA A 224 18.37 3.42 -6.11
C ALA A 224 17.11 3.32 -7.00
N ARG A 225 16.20 2.41 -6.65
CA ARG A 225 14.93 2.21 -7.38
C ARG A 225 14.01 3.42 -7.26
N PHE A 226 13.96 4.06 -6.09
CA PHE A 226 13.22 5.30 -5.90
C PHE A 226 13.69 6.41 -6.85
N ARG A 227 15.04 6.63 -6.94
CA ARG A 227 15.58 7.62 -7.89
C ARG A 227 15.27 7.25 -9.34
N HIS A 228 15.34 5.97 -9.68
CA HIS A 228 14.96 5.48 -10.99
C HIS A 228 13.50 5.82 -11.33
N SER A 229 12.56 5.53 -10.44
CA SER A 229 11.13 5.85 -10.68
C SER A 229 10.90 7.33 -10.92
N LEU A 230 11.62 8.22 -10.21
CA LEU A 230 11.53 9.66 -10.46
C LEU A 230 12.12 10.05 -11.82
N ALA A 231 13.26 9.48 -12.19
CA ALA A 231 13.89 9.75 -13.49
C ALA A 231 13.01 9.26 -14.65
N VAL A 232 12.35 8.10 -14.50
CA VAL A 232 11.36 7.59 -15.47
C VAL A 232 10.14 8.51 -15.56
N ALA A 233 9.65 9.03 -14.43
CA ALA A 233 8.53 9.97 -14.41
C ALA A 233 8.83 11.27 -15.18
N GLU A 234 10.02 11.84 -14.99
CA GLU A 234 10.48 13.04 -15.71
C GLU A 234 10.59 12.78 -17.21
N GLU A 235 11.19 11.66 -17.59
CA GLU A 235 11.35 11.28 -18.98
C GLU A 235 10.01 10.94 -19.67
N ALA A 236 9.11 10.24 -18.97
CA ALA A 236 7.77 9.95 -19.48
C ALA A 236 6.95 11.23 -19.71
N GLU A 237 7.01 12.18 -18.78
CA GLU A 237 6.37 13.50 -18.93
C GLU A 237 6.96 14.27 -20.15
N ARG A 238 8.28 14.25 -20.31
CA ARG A 238 8.96 14.89 -21.44
C ARG A 238 8.55 14.30 -22.79
N LEU A 239 8.56 12.95 -22.88
CA LEU A 239 8.15 12.24 -24.09
C LEU A 239 6.66 12.43 -24.39
N ALA A 240 5.80 12.44 -23.36
CA ALA A 240 4.38 12.70 -23.51
C ALA A 240 4.12 14.08 -24.12
N ARG A 241 4.75 15.13 -23.62
CA ARG A 241 4.67 16.48 -24.19
C ARG A 241 5.09 16.51 -25.66
N LYS A 242 6.16 15.77 -25.99
CA LYS A 242 6.73 15.72 -27.35
C LYS A 242 5.79 15.03 -28.33
N TYR A 243 5.19 13.93 -27.95
CA TYR A 243 4.42 13.07 -28.84
C TYR A 243 2.90 13.23 -28.72
N GLY A 244 2.42 14.12 -27.84
CA GLY A 244 1.01 14.45 -27.70
C GLY A 244 0.21 13.45 -26.82
N ALA A 245 0.87 12.71 -25.92
CA ALA A 245 0.22 12.01 -24.82
C ALA A 245 -0.06 12.99 -23.66
N ASP A 246 -0.89 12.57 -22.70
CA ASP A 246 -1.13 13.35 -21.49
C ASP A 246 0.10 13.35 -20.58
N PRO A 247 0.75 14.51 -20.34
CA PRO A 247 1.98 14.57 -19.55
C PRO A 247 1.77 14.24 -18.06
N ALA A 248 0.60 14.60 -17.51
CA ALA A 248 0.30 14.30 -16.10
C ALA A 248 0.09 12.80 -15.90
N LYS A 249 -0.67 12.15 -16.79
CA LYS A 249 -0.81 10.68 -16.75
C LYS A 249 0.52 9.97 -16.92
N ALA A 250 1.38 10.46 -17.82
CA ALA A 250 2.68 9.88 -18.09
C ALA A 250 3.62 9.98 -16.87
N ARG A 251 3.61 11.15 -16.21
CA ARG A 251 4.37 11.37 -14.98
C ARG A 251 3.89 10.44 -13.87
N THR A 252 2.59 10.37 -13.62
CA THR A 252 2.00 9.46 -12.61
C THR A 252 2.34 8.00 -12.91
N ALA A 253 2.21 7.56 -14.16
CA ALA A 253 2.57 6.19 -14.57
C ALA A 253 4.06 5.91 -14.34
N GLY A 254 4.94 6.87 -14.63
CA GLY A 254 6.37 6.77 -14.38
C GLY A 254 6.73 6.67 -12.89
N ILE A 255 6.07 7.44 -12.01
CA ILE A 255 6.23 7.32 -10.55
C ILE A 255 5.89 5.90 -10.08
N LEU A 256 4.80 5.32 -10.60
CA LEU A 256 4.20 4.10 -10.08
C LEU A 256 4.68 2.81 -10.76
N HIS A 257 5.38 2.87 -11.91
CA HIS A 257 5.63 1.68 -12.75
C HIS A 257 6.33 0.54 -12.01
N ASP A 258 7.27 0.84 -11.15
CA ASP A 258 8.09 -0.13 -10.40
C ASP A 258 7.72 -0.24 -8.91
N ILE A 259 6.51 0.22 -8.50
CA ILE A 259 6.07 0.31 -7.09
C ILE A 259 6.22 -0.99 -6.29
N LEU A 260 6.19 -2.15 -6.93
CA LEU A 260 6.37 -3.47 -6.33
C LEU A 260 7.67 -4.17 -6.74
N LYS A 261 8.63 -3.46 -7.36
CA LYS A 261 9.87 -4.07 -7.86
C LYS A 261 10.74 -4.67 -6.77
N ASP A 262 10.79 -4.00 -5.64
CA ASP A 262 11.58 -4.42 -4.47
C ASP A 262 10.72 -5.22 -3.45
N ALA A 263 9.44 -5.45 -3.74
CA ALA A 263 8.62 -6.38 -3.00
C ALA A 263 9.04 -7.81 -3.34
N GLY A 264 9.24 -8.67 -2.36
CA GLY A 264 9.59 -10.08 -2.58
C GLY A 264 8.55 -10.81 -3.44
N GLU A 265 8.93 -11.95 -4.02
CA GLU A 265 8.06 -12.78 -4.85
C GLU A 265 6.78 -13.19 -4.11
N ASP A 266 6.88 -13.54 -2.84
CA ASP A 266 5.73 -13.92 -2.00
C ASP A 266 4.70 -12.77 -1.88
N ALA A 267 5.15 -11.54 -1.69
CA ALA A 267 4.25 -10.39 -1.60
C ALA A 267 3.54 -10.10 -2.94
N GLN A 268 4.21 -10.32 -4.07
CA GLN A 268 3.61 -10.17 -5.40
C GLN A 268 2.62 -11.31 -5.70
N LEU A 269 2.94 -12.55 -5.33
CA LEU A 269 2.04 -13.71 -5.43
C LEU A 269 0.78 -13.50 -4.59
N GLN A 270 0.91 -12.94 -3.39
CA GLN A 270 -0.22 -12.65 -2.55
C GLN A 270 -1.22 -11.70 -3.22
N ILE A 271 -0.73 -10.64 -3.89
CA ILE A 271 -1.60 -9.74 -4.65
C ILE A 271 -2.37 -10.51 -5.74
N PHE A 272 -1.72 -11.44 -6.45
CA PHE A 272 -2.42 -12.25 -7.44
C PHE A 272 -3.49 -13.13 -6.81
N GLN A 273 -3.24 -13.70 -5.63
CA GLN A 273 -4.21 -14.51 -4.89
C GLN A 273 -5.37 -13.65 -4.37
N ASP A 274 -5.09 -12.54 -3.70
CA ASP A 274 -6.08 -11.64 -3.10
C ASP A 274 -7.09 -11.10 -4.13
N PHE A 275 -6.62 -10.87 -5.36
CA PHE A 275 -7.45 -10.34 -6.44
C PHE A 275 -7.81 -11.37 -7.51
N ALA A 276 -7.60 -12.68 -7.23
CA ALA A 276 -7.93 -13.80 -8.11
C ALA A 276 -7.35 -13.64 -9.54
N ILE A 277 -6.11 -13.15 -9.65
CA ILE A 277 -5.43 -12.94 -10.92
C ILE A 277 -4.78 -14.24 -11.40
N LEU A 278 -5.09 -14.63 -12.62
CA LEU A 278 -4.51 -15.82 -13.24
C LEU A 278 -3.24 -15.44 -14.02
N LEU A 279 -2.11 -15.97 -13.59
CA LEU A 279 -0.85 -15.86 -14.32
C LEU A 279 -0.87 -16.79 -15.53
N ASP A 280 -0.33 -16.34 -16.65
CA ASP A 280 -0.08 -17.19 -17.79
C ASP A 280 1.10 -18.16 -17.59
N ASN A 281 1.37 -19.04 -18.57
CA ASN A 281 2.43 -20.03 -18.41
C ASN A 281 3.84 -19.43 -18.38
N VAL A 282 4.06 -18.28 -19.02
CA VAL A 282 5.36 -17.59 -19.02
C VAL A 282 5.52 -16.79 -17.74
N GLU A 283 4.48 -16.06 -17.31
CA GLU A 283 4.47 -15.33 -16.05
C GLU A 283 4.77 -16.26 -14.86
N ARG A 284 4.18 -17.46 -14.80
CA ARG A 284 4.45 -18.46 -13.74
C ARG A 284 5.92 -18.84 -13.63
N GLN A 285 6.65 -18.84 -14.75
CA GLN A 285 8.07 -19.21 -14.79
C GLN A 285 9.02 -18.03 -14.79
N ALA A 286 8.52 -16.80 -14.81
CA ALA A 286 9.29 -15.57 -14.90
C ALA A 286 8.90 -14.54 -13.82
N PRO A 287 9.22 -14.80 -12.53
CA PRO A 287 8.86 -13.91 -11.43
C PRO A 287 9.29 -12.45 -11.63
N LYS A 288 10.35 -12.24 -12.42
CA LYS A 288 10.83 -10.89 -12.77
C LYS A 288 9.80 -10.02 -13.49
N LEU A 289 8.74 -10.62 -14.08
CA LEU A 289 7.65 -9.89 -14.74
C LEU A 289 6.52 -9.52 -13.78
N TRP A 290 6.43 -10.19 -12.63
CA TRP A 290 5.30 -10.07 -11.71
C TRP A 290 5.10 -8.65 -11.18
N HIS A 291 6.18 -7.91 -10.92
CA HIS A 291 6.10 -6.56 -10.38
C HIS A 291 5.25 -5.61 -11.23
N ALA A 292 5.26 -5.75 -12.55
CA ALA A 292 4.46 -4.93 -13.45
C ALA A 292 2.97 -5.30 -13.35
N HIS A 293 2.65 -6.60 -13.36
CA HIS A 293 1.28 -7.08 -13.25
C HIS A 293 0.71 -6.83 -11.85
N ALA A 294 1.40 -7.28 -10.81
CA ALA A 294 1.01 -7.04 -9.43
C ALA A 294 0.96 -5.53 -9.10
N GLY A 295 1.90 -4.75 -9.64
CA GLY A 295 1.93 -3.29 -9.52
C GLY A 295 0.70 -2.62 -10.10
N ALA A 296 0.27 -3.02 -11.29
CA ALA A 296 -0.95 -2.51 -11.91
C ALA A 296 -2.21 -2.83 -11.07
N VAL A 297 -2.33 -4.06 -10.56
CA VAL A 297 -3.42 -4.45 -9.66
C VAL A 297 -3.36 -3.65 -8.36
N PHE A 298 -2.17 -3.49 -7.79
CA PHE A 298 -1.97 -2.75 -6.55
C PHE A 298 -2.35 -1.27 -6.69
N ILE A 299 -1.93 -0.59 -7.75
CA ILE A 299 -2.29 0.83 -7.95
C ILE A 299 -3.78 1.02 -8.18
N GLU A 300 -4.44 0.11 -8.90
CA GLU A 300 -5.89 0.15 -9.14
C GLU A 300 -6.69 -0.17 -7.87
N LYS A 301 -6.45 -1.33 -7.27
CA LYS A 301 -7.31 -1.87 -6.20
C LYS A 301 -6.95 -1.34 -4.82
N VAL A 302 -5.67 -1.01 -4.57
CA VAL A 302 -5.19 -0.59 -3.24
C VAL A 302 -4.97 0.93 -3.19
N LEU A 303 -4.36 1.53 -4.23
CA LEU A 303 -4.14 2.97 -4.26
C LEU A 303 -5.31 3.76 -4.87
N GLY A 304 -6.31 3.09 -5.43
CA GLY A 304 -7.49 3.74 -6.00
C GLY A 304 -7.17 4.59 -7.25
N VAL A 305 -6.23 4.15 -8.08
CA VAL A 305 -5.99 4.76 -9.38
C VAL A 305 -7.08 4.30 -10.35
N GLU A 306 -8.07 5.16 -10.57
CA GLU A 306 -9.24 4.85 -11.43
C GLU A 306 -8.95 5.01 -12.92
N ASP A 307 -7.84 5.69 -13.28
CA ASP A 307 -7.48 5.92 -14.68
C ASP A 307 -6.89 4.65 -15.31
N GLY A 308 -7.71 4.00 -16.15
CA GLY A 308 -7.33 2.76 -16.82
C GLY A 308 -6.13 2.89 -17.76
N ASP A 309 -5.86 4.09 -18.31
CA ASP A 309 -4.69 4.32 -19.16
C ASP A 309 -3.39 4.20 -18.34
N ILE A 310 -3.38 4.78 -17.12
CA ILE A 310 -2.25 4.69 -16.18
C ILE A 310 -2.03 3.24 -15.75
N VAL A 311 -3.11 2.57 -15.32
CA VAL A 311 -3.06 1.16 -14.89
C VAL A 311 -2.51 0.25 -15.99
N THR A 312 -3.02 0.43 -17.22
CA THR A 312 -2.60 -0.35 -18.38
C THR A 312 -1.14 -0.06 -18.75
N ALA A 313 -0.70 1.20 -18.70
CA ALA A 313 0.68 1.56 -18.95
C ALA A 313 1.62 0.88 -17.94
N VAL A 314 1.29 0.90 -16.64
CA VAL A 314 2.04 0.19 -15.61
C VAL A 314 2.03 -1.31 -15.83
N ARG A 315 0.89 -1.91 -16.23
CA ARG A 315 0.77 -3.36 -16.48
C ARG A 315 1.74 -3.85 -17.56
N TYR A 316 1.93 -3.07 -18.61
CA TYR A 316 2.67 -3.51 -19.79
C TYR A 316 4.03 -2.83 -19.98
N HIS A 317 4.52 -2.09 -18.98
CA HIS A 317 5.78 -1.35 -19.13
C HIS A 317 7.01 -2.26 -19.32
N THR A 318 6.96 -3.54 -18.91
CA THR A 318 8.07 -4.48 -19.09
C THR A 318 7.94 -5.34 -20.33
N THR A 319 6.73 -5.78 -20.67
CA THR A 319 6.52 -6.70 -21.78
C THR A 319 6.15 -5.99 -23.08
N GLY A 320 5.53 -4.84 -23.00
CA GLY A 320 4.73 -4.30 -24.09
C GLY A 320 3.52 -5.17 -24.39
N ARG A 321 2.76 -4.85 -25.41
CA ARG A 321 1.69 -5.65 -26.00
C ARG A 321 1.34 -5.17 -27.41
N ALA A 322 0.61 -5.95 -28.20
CA ALA A 322 -0.01 -5.44 -29.42
C ALA A 322 -1.06 -4.36 -29.09
N GLY A 323 -1.21 -3.39 -29.95
CA GLY A 323 -2.16 -2.31 -29.78
C GLY A 323 -1.88 -1.35 -28.62
N MET A 324 -0.61 -1.15 -28.23
CA MET A 324 -0.23 -0.18 -27.18
C MET A 324 -0.76 1.20 -27.50
N SER A 325 -1.40 1.83 -26.52
CA SER A 325 -1.74 3.26 -26.56
C SER A 325 -0.49 4.13 -26.63
N LEU A 326 -0.66 5.41 -26.89
CA LEU A 326 0.46 6.34 -26.92
C LEU A 326 1.12 6.45 -25.53
N LEU A 327 0.31 6.45 -24.45
CA LEU A 327 0.81 6.51 -23.08
C LEU A 327 1.65 5.26 -22.73
N GLU A 328 1.18 4.07 -23.11
CA GLU A 328 1.93 2.83 -22.90
C GLU A 328 3.29 2.86 -23.61
N LYS A 329 3.34 3.34 -24.87
CA LYS A 329 4.60 3.49 -25.62
C LYS A 329 5.54 4.50 -24.98
N VAL A 330 5.01 5.63 -24.52
CA VAL A 330 5.78 6.66 -23.83
C VAL A 330 6.42 6.11 -22.56
N LEU A 331 5.64 5.44 -21.71
CA LEU A 331 6.17 4.85 -20.48
C LEU A 331 7.21 3.76 -20.77
N PHE A 332 6.91 2.85 -21.71
CA PHE A 332 7.81 1.78 -22.11
C PHE A 332 9.18 2.34 -22.55
N ILE A 333 9.19 3.38 -23.38
CA ILE A 333 10.44 4.00 -23.84
C ILE A 333 11.11 4.82 -22.74
N ALA A 334 10.35 5.51 -21.89
CA ALA A 334 10.90 6.28 -20.78
C ALA A 334 11.73 5.42 -19.82
N ASP A 335 11.28 4.19 -19.54
CA ASP A 335 12.04 3.25 -18.71
C ASP A 335 13.39 2.86 -19.35
N PHE A 336 13.49 2.83 -20.68
CA PHE A 336 14.75 2.60 -21.41
C PHE A 336 15.66 3.83 -21.48
N THR A 337 15.11 5.05 -21.44
CA THR A 337 15.83 6.30 -21.78
C THR A 337 16.05 7.23 -20.59
N SER A 338 15.47 6.92 -19.42
CA SER A 338 15.62 7.76 -18.22
C SER A 338 17.07 8.10 -17.90
N ALA A 339 17.28 9.23 -17.25
CA ALA A 339 18.60 9.83 -17.05
C ALA A 339 19.57 8.92 -16.27
N ASP A 340 19.05 8.05 -15.41
CA ASP A 340 19.82 7.11 -14.59
C ASP A 340 20.19 5.81 -15.32
N ARG A 341 19.70 5.59 -16.55
CA ARG A 341 20.06 4.41 -17.35
C ARG A 341 21.47 4.55 -17.93
N ASP A 342 22.27 3.50 -17.67
CA ASP A 342 23.64 3.38 -18.16
C ASP A 342 23.87 1.95 -18.67
N TYR A 343 23.54 1.69 -19.92
CA TYR A 343 23.79 0.43 -20.61
C TYR A 343 24.33 0.69 -22.00
N LYS A 344 24.98 -0.33 -22.58
CA LYS A 344 25.52 -0.24 -23.92
C LYS A 344 24.40 0.17 -24.91
N ASP A 345 24.65 1.18 -25.71
CA ASP A 345 23.75 1.72 -26.74
C ASP A 345 22.58 2.58 -26.18
N VAL A 346 22.60 3.00 -24.90
CA VAL A 346 21.57 3.89 -24.32
C VAL A 346 21.45 5.21 -25.10
N ASP A 347 22.54 5.76 -25.59
CA ASP A 347 22.53 7.00 -26.38
C ASP A 347 21.85 6.81 -27.74
N VAL A 348 21.96 5.62 -28.34
CA VAL A 348 21.20 5.28 -29.55
C VAL A 348 19.71 5.27 -29.26
N MET A 349 19.32 4.68 -28.12
CA MET A 349 17.93 4.63 -27.70
C MET A 349 17.36 6.02 -27.42
N ARG A 350 18.12 6.88 -26.70
CA ARG A 350 17.74 8.28 -26.41
C ARG A 350 17.54 9.08 -27.70
N ARG A 351 18.48 8.97 -28.65
CA ARG A 351 18.34 9.64 -29.95
C ARG A 351 17.10 9.17 -30.71
N LEU A 352 16.86 7.86 -30.80
CA LEU A 352 15.66 7.33 -31.44
C LEU A 352 14.37 7.80 -30.73
N ALA A 353 14.37 7.82 -29.40
CA ALA A 353 13.25 8.33 -28.61
C ALA A 353 12.99 9.83 -28.88
N ASP A 354 14.01 10.58 -29.25
CA ASP A 354 13.87 11.98 -29.62
C ASP A 354 13.46 12.16 -31.10
N GLU A 355 13.83 11.29 -31.99
CA GLU A 355 13.55 11.44 -33.42
C GLU A 355 12.20 10.82 -33.84
N ASP A 356 11.95 9.59 -33.42
CA ASP A 356 10.77 8.79 -33.81
C ASP A 356 10.44 7.73 -32.76
N LEU A 357 9.33 7.93 -32.03
CA LEU A 357 8.86 6.99 -31.01
C LEU A 357 8.62 5.58 -31.56
N SER A 358 8.18 5.45 -32.81
CA SER A 358 7.96 4.15 -33.46
C SER A 358 9.28 3.44 -33.76
N ALA A 359 10.31 4.18 -34.18
CA ALA A 359 11.67 3.65 -34.35
C ALA A 359 12.27 3.22 -33.01
N ALA A 360 12.09 4.04 -31.96
CA ALA A 360 12.49 3.69 -30.60
C ALA A 360 11.83 2.41 -30.11
N MET A 361 10.52 2.26 -30.30
CA MET A 361 9.79 1.04 -29.96
C MET A 361 10.31 -0.21 -30.69
N ARG A 362 10.55 -0.11 -32.00
CA ARG A 362 11.15 -1.23 -32.78
C ARG A 362 12.52 -1.63 -32.25
N TYR A 363 13.34 -0.63 -31.93
CA TYR A 363 14.68 -0.87 -31.39
C TYR A 363 14.62 -1.50 -30.00
N ALA A 364 13.79 -0.98 -29.09
CA ALA A 364 13.63 -1.48 -27.74
C ALA A 364 13.11 -2.94 -27.71
N LEU A 365 12.08 -3.27 -28.48
CA LEU A 365 11.57 -4.62 -28.58
C LEU A 365 12.60 -5.58 -29.17
N SER A 366 13.31 -5.17 -30.22
CA SER A 366 14.40 -5.96 -30.80
C SER A 366 15.55 -6.18 -29.82
N TYR A 367 15.91 -5.14 -29.03
CA TYR A 367 16.92 -5.24 -27.99
C TYR A 367 16.50 -6.23 -26.90
N THR A 368 15.28 -6.11 -26.39
CA THR A 368 14.71 -6.99 -25.35
C THR A 368 14.70 -8.44 -25.81
N ILE A 369 14.18 -8.73 -27.02
CA ILE A 369 14.11 -10.10 -27.55
C ILE A 369 15.50 -10.70 -27.72
N ARG A 370 16.47 -9.95 -28.28
CA ARG A 370 17.84 -10.43 -28.42
C ARG A 370 18.52 -10.71 -27.08
N ASP A 371 18.27 -9.88 -26.07
CA ASP A 371 18.81 -10.09 -24.72
C ASP A 371 18.21 -11.35 -24.09
N LEU A 372 16.91 -11.55 -24.19
CA LEU A 372 16.21 -12.74 -23.66
C LEU A 372 16.69 -14.03 -24.37
N VAL A 373 16.81 -14.01 -25.69
CA VAL A 373 17.37 -15.15 -26.47
C VAL A 373 18.81 -15.46 -26.04
N LYS A 374 19.66 -14.45 -25.89
CA LYS A 374 21.04 -14.61 -25.43
C LYS A 374 21.11 -15.22 -24.01
N LYS A 375 20.16 -14.88 -23.14
CA LYS A 375 20.05 -15.40 -21.77
C LYS A 375 19.32 -16.73 -21.69
N GLN A 376 18.85 -17.28 -22.81
CA GLN A 376 18.00 -18.48 -22.86
C GLN A 376 16.74 -18.36 -21.97
N ALA A 377 16.22 -17.14 -21.84
CA ALA A 377 15.03 -16.83 -21.05
C ALA A 377 13.76 -16.90 -21.92
N ALA A 378 12.64 -17.21 -21.30
CA ALA A 378 11.33 -17.21 -21.96
C ALA A 378 10.97 -15.82 -22.46
N ILE A 379 10.38 -15.72 -23.66
CA ILE A 379 9.86 -14.48 -24.23
C ILE A 379 8.35 -14.47 -24.00
N HIS A 380 7.85 -13.42 -23.34
CA HIS A 380 6.43 -13.28 -23.10
C HIS A 380 5.64 -13.16 -24.42
N PRO A 381 4.46 -13.80 -24.55
CA PRO A 381 3.64 -13.71 -25.76
C PRO A 381 3.32 -12.27 -26.17
N ASP A 382 3.03 -11.40 -25.20
CA ASP A 382 2.75 -9.98 -25.46
C ASP A 382 3.96 -9.24 -26.07
N THR A 383 5.19 -9.56 -25.65
CA THR A 383 6.41 -8.99 -26.23
C THR A 383 6.57 -9.40 -27.69
N LEU A 384 6.30 -10.65 -28.02
CA LEU A 384 6.31 -11.15 -29.39
C LEU A 384 5.20 -10.51 -30.23
N ALA A 385 4.00 -10.36 -29.67
CA ALA A 385 2.88 -9.71 -30.34
C ALA A 385 3.18 -8.24 -30.64
N ALA A 386 3.74 -7.50 -29.67
CA ALA A 386 4.19 -6.13 -29.86
C ALA A 386 5.26 -5.99 -30.94
N TYR A 387 6.23 -6.90 -30.95
CA TYR A 387 7.29 -6.93 -31.96
C TYR A 387 6.74 -7.21 -33.35
N ASN A 388 5.89 -8.23 -33.51
CA ASN A 388 5.29 -8.62 -34.77
C ASN A 388 4.41 -7.51 -35.37
N GLU A 389 3.58 -6.86 -34.55
CA GLU A 389 2.78 -5.71 -34.99
C GLU A 389 3.65 -4.62 -35.63
N ARG A 390 4.80 -4.33 -35.02
CA ARG A 390 5.71 -3.27 -35.47
C ARG A 390 6.50 -3.66 -36.71
N THR A 391 6.82 -4.92 -36.88
CA THR A 391 7.56 -5.40 -38.05
C THR A 391 6.65 -5.61 -39.27
N MET A 392 5.38 -5.99 -39.07
CA MET A 392 4.42 -6.20 -40.16
C MET A 392 3.81 -4.90 -40.71
N THR A 393 3.85 -3.81 -39.92
CA THR A 393 3.34 -2.49 -40.36
C THR A 393 4.42 -1.53 -40.86
N ALA A 394 5.68 -1.98 -40.94
CA ALA A 394 6.73 -1.20 -41.61
C ALA A 394 6.55 -1.27 -43.13
N PRO A 395 6.60 -0.13 -43.87
CA PRO A 395 6.50 -0.13 -45.34
C PRO A 395 7.67 -0.85 -46.01
#